data_c0d2f156e3f5bb5a0b7ef3fb2b45ab70
#
_entry.id   c0d2f156e3f5bb5a0b7ef3fb2b45ab70
#
_cell.length_a   1.000
_cell.length_b   1.000
_cell.length_c   1.000
_cell.angle_alpha   90.00
_cell.angle_beta   90.00
_cell.angle_gamma   90.00
#
_symmetry.space_group_name_H-M   'P 1'
#
loop_
_entity.id
_entity.type
_entity.pdbx_description
1 polymer ?
#
loop_
_entity_poly.entity_id
_entity_poly.type
_entity_poly.pdbx_seq_one_letter_code
_entity_poly.pdbx_strand_id
1 'polypeptide(L)'
;MKTKPTLRFASLFVLSAACLFLTTTASAQKITFLLPSVSVSPAFAPFMLAQHKGYYKAEGLEVEFETGKGGADVAKQVGAGNATLGVAIGDSVPIVRSNGVPIKAVALLGGRSLMQLVSREDRNINSPKDLKDKTVSVMAFQDMSYYALLATLASANLNKNSLQAQAVGPVNVWQLLVRGDVDAMVGVPEWGMSAEAAGAKLKWTSTNAYYPGMAQVIIASETTIKTQPQMVQKFVSATLKALKDLMDDPQKASLAYIEAVPAHKGKEDFVTKTLRYYATTVYPGQAKLGEINAARLDELQTFLVAQSLIPKKLPADEVFTNQFLPR
;
A
#
# COMPACT_ATOMS: atom_id res chain seq x y z
N MET A 1 -28.39 84.13 -51.63
CA MET A 1 -27.19 83.78 -50.85
C MET A 1 -27.44 82.41 -50.32
N LYS A 2 -26.65 81.41 -50.75
CA LYS A 2 -26.88 80.04 -50.52
C LYS A 2 -25.98 79.57 -49.33
N THR A 3 -26.58 79.10 -48.25
CA THR A 3 -25.87 78.48 -47.16
C THR A 3 -25.91 76.94 -47.30
N LYS A 4 -24.74 76.28 -47.32
CA LYS A 4 -24.56 74.87 -47.37
C LYS A 4 -24.60 74.29 -45.99
N PRO A 5 -25.20 73.09 -45.76
CA PRO A 5 -25.13 72.36 -44.50
C PRO A 5 -23.88 71.48 -44.46
N THR A 6 -23.14 71.55 -43.35
CA THR A 6 -22.01 70.71 -43.05
C THR A 6 -22.46 69.38 -42.43
N LEU A 7 -22.11 68.30 -43.11
CA LEU A 7 -22.35 66.90 -42.64
C LEU A 7 -21.29 66.55 -41.59
N ARG A 8 -21.72 66.21 -40.37
CA ARG A 8 -20.86 65.67 -39.30
C ARG A 8 -20.93 64.14 -39.39
N PHE A 9 -19.81 63.53 -39.78
CA PHE A 9 -19.61 62.08 -39.67
C PHE A 9 -19.36 61.75 -38.17
N ALA A 10 -20.25 60.95 -37.59
CA ALA A 10 -20.08 60.34 -36.30
C ALA A 10 -19.41 58.99 -36.51
N SER A 11 -18.12 58.89 -36.17
CA SER A 11 -17.36 57.62 -36.17
C SER A 11 -17.76 56.75 -34.95
N LEU A 12 -18.52 55.69 -35.21
CA LEU A 12 -18.76 54.63 -34.22
C LEU A 12 -17.47 53.79 -34.06
N PHE A 13 -16.76 53.95 -32.96
CA PHE A 13 -15.69 53.02 -32.55
C PHE A 13 -16.38 51.79 -31.91
N VAL A 14 -16.46 50.68 -32.65
CA VAL A 14 -16.84 49.37 -32.12
C VAL A 14 -15.62 48.78 -31.43
N LEU A 15 -15.56 48.85 -30.09
CA LEU A 15 -14.55 48.22 -29.28
C LEU A 15 -14.88 46.72 -29.18
N SER A 16 -14.31 45.90 -30.07
CA SER A 16 -14.35 44.44 -30.00
C SER A 16 -13.46 43.98 -28.85
N ALA A 17 -14.05 43.73 -27.66
CA ALA A 17 -13.38 43.07 -26.55
C ALA A 17 -13.16 41.60 -26.93
N ALA A 18 -12.03 41.28 -27.51
CA ALA A 18 -11.56 39.93 -27.69
C ALA A 18 -11.18 39.39 -26.30
N CYS A 19 -12.10 38.64 -25.65
CA CYS A 19 -11.77 37.82 -24.51
C CYS A 19 -10.82 36.72 -24.95
N LEU A 20 -9.51 36.96 -24.85
CA LEU A 20 -8.50 35.89 -24.88
C LEU A 20 -8.72 35.02 -23.67
N PHE A 21 -9.44 33.89 -23.87
CA PHE A 21 -9.38 32.77 -22.95
C PHE A 21 -7.94 32.23 -23.00
N LEU A 22 -7.09 32.72 -22.06
CA LEU A 22 -5.84 32.10 -21.73
C LEU A 22 -6.19 30.72 -21.15
N THR A 23 -6.28 29.72 -22.01
CA THR A 23 -6.23 28.32 -21.59
C THR A 23 -4.85 28.12 -21.01
N THR A 24 -4.69 28.36 -19.71
CA THR A 24 -3.55 27.87 -18.96
C THR A 24 -3.60 26.35 -19.08
N THR A 25 -2.78 25.79 -19.95
CA THR A 25 -2.50 24.34 -19.92
C THR A 25 -1.91 24.07 -18.54
N ALA A 26 -2.75 23.63 -17.61
CA ALA A 26 -2.29 23.20 -16.30
C ALA A 26 -1.29 22.07 -16.55
N SER A 27 -0.01 22.34 -16.39
CA SER A 27 1.02 21.33 -16.43
C SER A 27 0.71 20.28 -15.36
N ALA A 28 0.74 19.00 -15.74
CA ALA A 28 0.51 17.92 -14.79
C ALA A 28 1.58 18.01 -13.68
N GLN A 29 1.12 17.89 -12.43
CA GLN A 29 2.01 17.94 -11.29
C GLN A 29 2.78 16.61 -11.20
N LYS A 30 4.11 16.67 -11.28
CA LYS A 30 4.98 15.50 -11.17
C LYS A 30 5.06 15.02 -9.73
N ILE A 31 4.97 13.70 -9.56
CA ILE A 31 5.04 13.01 -8.28
C ILE A 31 6.01 11.84 -8.41
N THR A 32 7.05 11.82 -7.58
CA THR A 32 7.85 10.63 -7.35
C THR A 32 7.21 9.82 -6.25
N PHE A 33 6.80 8.58 -6.57
CA PHE A 33 6.19 7.64 -5.64
C PHE A 33 7.09 6.43 -5.43
N LEU A 34 7.55 6.22 -4.20
CA LEU A 34 8.44 5.11 -3.86
C LEU A 34 7.69 3.85 -3.47
N LEU A 35 8.05 2.75 -4.12
CA LEU A 35 7.65 1.39 -3.78
C LEU A 35 8.77 0.69 -2.98
N PRO A 36 8.47 -0.15 -1.98
CA PRO A 36 9.49 -0.82 -1.17
C PRO A 36 10.21 -1.97 -1.90
N SER A 37 9.71 -2.36 -3.06
CA SER A 37 10.29 -3.39 -3.93
C SER A 37 9.86 -3.16 -5.38
N VAL A 38 10.24 -4.09 -6.27
CA VAL A 38 9.96 -3.97 -7.72
C VAL A 38 8.47 -3.77 -8.01
N SER A 39 8.17 -2.84 -8.91
CA SER A 39 6.80 -2.42 -9.27
C SER A 39 5.93 -3.52 -9.86
N VAL A 40 6.54 -4.59 -10.36
CA VAL A 40 5.82 -5.74 -10.93
C VAL A 40 5.12 -6.63 -9.88
N SER A 41 5.31 -6.40 -8.57
CA SER A 41 4.61 -7.18 -7.54
C SER A 41 3.11 -6.89 -7.54
N PRO A 42 2.22 -7.91 -7.54
CA PRO A 42 0.77 -7.73 -7.42
C PRO A 42 0.33 -6.96 -6.18
N ALA A 43 1.15 -6.90 -5.14
CA ALA A 43 0.92 -6.06 -3.96
C ALA A 43 0.72 -4.57 -4.30
N PHE A 44 1.23 -4.10 -5.44
CA PHE A 44 1.13 -2.71 -5.89
C PHE A 44 0.08 -2.51 -6.98
N ALA A 45 -0.77 -3.50 -7.23
CA ALA A 45 -1.80 -3.44 -8.26
C ALA A 45 -2.70 -2.19 -8.17
N PRO A 46 -3.14 -1.68 -7.00
CA PRO A 46 -3.94 -0.45 -6.95
C PRO A 46 -3.26 0.75 -7.60
N PHE A 47 -1.94 0.89 -7.44
CA PHE A 47 -1.17 2.01 -8.01
C PHE A 47 -0.99 1.85 -9.52
N MET A 48 -0.62 0.64 -9.97
CA MET A 48 -0.45 0.34 -11.39
C MET A 48 -1.77 0.48 -12.16
N LEU A 49 -2.87 0.02 -11.57
CA LEU A 49 -4.21 0.17 -12.13
C LEU A 49 -4.65 1.64 -12.20
N ALA A 50 -4.38 2.44 -11.16
CA ALA A 50 -4.69 3.87 -11.17
C ALA A 50 -3.96 4.60 -12.31
N GLN A 51 -2.72 4.25 -12.56
CA GLN A 51 -1.93 4.80 -13.67
C GLN A 51 -2.45 4.31 -15.01
N HIS A 52 -2.62 3.01 -15.20
CA HIS A 52 -3.08 2.40 -16.44
C HIS A 52 -4.47 2.89 -16.87
N LYS A 53 -5.40 3.02 -15.92
CA LYS A 53 -6.76 3.54 -16.15
C LYS A 53 -6.80 5.08 -16.29
N GLY A 54 -5.67 5.76 -16.19
CA GLY A 54 -5.57 7.20 -16.31
C GLY A 54 -6.16 8.00 -15.15
N TYR A 55 -6.37 7.38 -13.96
CA TYR A 55 -6.97 8.07 -12.82
C TYR A 55 -6.07 9.18 -12.26
N TYR A 56 -4.77 8.98 -12.21
CA TYR A 56 -3.82 10.03 -11.85
C TYR A 56 -3.84 11.18 -12.86
N LYS A 57 -3.82 10.86 -14.15
CA LYS A 57 -3.88 11.87 -15.23
C LYS A 57 -5.17 12.69 -15.16
N ALA A 58 -6.31 12.06 -14.86
CA ALA A 58 -7.58 12.76 -14.70
C ALA A 58 -7.57 13.77 -13.54
N GLU A 59 -6.75 13.53 -12.50
CA GLU A 59 -6.51 14.45 -11.40
C GLU A 59 -5.41 15.49 -11.68
N GLY A 60 -4.83 15.48 -12.89
CA GLY A 60 -3.73 16.38 -13.27
C GLY A 60 -2.39 15.97 -12.65
N LEU A 61 -2.19 14.69 -12.35
CA LEU A 61 -0.97 14.15 -11.77
C LEU A 61 -0.20 13.31 -12.81
N GLU A 62 1.13 13.48 -12.82
CA GLU A 62 2.09 12.64 -13.53
C GLU A 62 2.91 11.87 -12.50
N VAL A 63 2.65 10.56 -12.34
CA VAL A 63 3.25 9.75 -11.30
C VAL A 63 4.39 8.92 -11.88
N GLU A 64 5.58 9.07 -11.30
CA GLU A 64 6.75 8.25 -11.57
C GLU A 64 6.96 7.28 -10.41
N PHE A 65 6.97 5.97 -10.70
CA PHE A 65 7.20 4.92 -9.72
C PHE A 65 8.68 4.57 -9.66
N GLU A 66 9.26 4.72 -8.48
CA GLU A 66 10.64 4.33 -8.21
C GLU A 66 10.69 3.22 -7.16
N THR A 67 11.79 2.47 -7.13
CA THR A 67 11.98 1.36 -6.20
C THR A 67 12.99 1.72 -5.12
N GLY A 68 12.54 1.67 -3.86
CA GLY A 68 13.37 1.78 -2.67
C GLY A 68 13.85 0.40 -2.18
N LYS A 69 14.54 0.41 -1.04
CA LYS A 69 15.16 -0.78 -0.42
C LYS A 69 14.37 -1.24 0.80
N GLY A 70 13.05 -1.51 0.61
CA GLY A 70 12.13 -1.89 1.69
C GLY A 70 11.38 -0.70 2.29
N GLY A 71 10.33 -0.98 3.09
CA GLY A 71 9.42 0.03 3.63
C GLY A 71 10.07 1.06 4.55
N ALA A 72 11.07 0.67 5.33
CA ALA A 72 11.79 1.60 6.20
C ALA A 72 12.65 2.59 5.40
N ASP A 73 13.24 2.15 4.26
CA ASP A 73 13.95 3.05 3.36
C ASP A 73 12.99 4.02 2.69
N VAL A 74 11.88 3.53 2.14
CA VAL A 74 10.82 4.39 1.57
C VAL A 74 10.38 5.45 2.57
N ALA A 75 10.12 5.06 3.81
CA ALA A 75 9.70 5.99 4.85
C ALA A 75 10.76 7.09 5.13
N LYS A 76 12.04 6.71 5.18
CA LYS A 76 13.15 7.66 5.36
C LYS A 76 13.28 8.61 4.17
N GLN A 77 13.21 8.11 2.94
CA GLN A 77 13.31 8.92 1.72
C GLN A 77 12.14 9.92 1.62
N VAL A 78 10.91 9.48 1.90
CA VAL A 78 9.73 10.36 1.95
C VAL A 78 9.87 11.39 3.08
N GLY A 79 10.29 10.97 4.27
CA GLY A 79 10.51 11.87 5.41
C GLY A 79 11.58 12.92 5.17
N ALA A 80 12.62 12.58 4.40
CA ALA A 80 13.70 13.49 3.99
C ALA A 80 13.33 14.39 2.80
N GLY A 81 12.16 14.16 2.14
CA GLY A 81 11.74 14.92 0.97
C GLY A 81 12.38 14.48 -0.35
N ASN A 82 13.08 13.34 -0.38
CA ASN A 82 13.70 12.78 -1.59
C ASN A 82 12.67 12.12 -2.51
N ALA A 83 11.48 11.81 -2.00
CA ALA A 83 10.32 11.38 -2.76
C ALA A 83 9.07 12.12 -2.25
N THR A 84 8.11 12.33 -3.14
CA THR A 84 6.89 13.08 -2.82
C THR A 84 5.99 12.30 -1.90
N LEU A 85 5.75 11.03 -2.23
CA LEU A 85 4.92 10.06 -1.51
C LEU A 85 5.59 8.69 -1.58
N GLY A 86 5.07 7.74 -0.83
CA GLY A 86 5.50 6.36 -0.92
C GLY A 86 4.48 5.39 -0.33
N VAL A 87 4.78 4.10 -0.41
CA VAL A 87 3.99 3.05 0.23
C VAL A 87 4.83 2.30 1.25
N ALA A 88 4.25 2.03 2.40
CA ALA A 88 4.81 1.18 3.45
C ALA A 88 3.73 0.22 3.97
N ILE A 89 4.11 -0.76 4.77
CA ILE A 89 3.14 -1.54 5.55
C ILE A 89 2.71 -0.67 6.74
N GLY A 90 1.40 -0.62 7.04
CA GLY A 90 0.85 0.26 8.08
C GLY A 90 1.51 0.09 9.45
N ASP A 91 1.89 -1.15 9.76
CA ASP A 91 2.55 -1.53 11.01
C ASP A 91 3.94 -0.90 11.18
N SER A 92 4.63 -0.59 10.08
CA SER A 92 5.96 0.02 10.13
C SER A 92 5.95 1.51 10.44
N VAL A 93 4.81 2.19 10.24
CA VAL A 93 4.72 3.65 10.42
C VAL A 93 5.02 4.08 11.87
N PRO A 94 4.39 3.47 12.91
CA PRO A 94 4.74 3.79 14.30
C PRO A 94 6.23 3.54 14.61
N ILE A 95 6.82 2.47 14.04
CA ILE A 95 8.22 2.10 14.26
C ILE A 95 9.16 3.18 13.71
N VAL A 96 9.00 3.54 12.43
CA VAL A 96 9.90 4.53 11.81
C VAL A 96 9.68 5.93 12.39
N ARG A 97 8.45 6.24 12.78
CA ARG A 97 8.13 7.52 13.41
C ARG A 97 8.73 7.63 14.81
N SER A 98 8.71 6.56 15.63
CA SER A 98 9.37 6.53 16.94
C SER A 98 10.89 6.75 16.85
N ASN A 99 11.48 6.51 15.67
CA ASN A 99 12.87 6.81 15.35
C ASN A 99 13.07 8.22 14.73
N GLY A 100 12.07 9.11 14.85
CA GLY A 100 12.16 10.50 14.44
C GLY A 100 11.91 10.78 12.96
N VAL A 101 11.43 9.83 12.17
CA VAL A 101 11.11 10.06 10.75
C VAL A 101 9.77 10.80 10.63
N PRO A 102 9.71 12.04 10.07
CA PRO A 102 8.51 12.89 10.10
C PRO A 102 7.52 12.54 8.97
N ILE A 103 6.95 11.35 9.02
CA ILE A 103 5.93 10.87 8.08
C ILE A 103 4.61 10.55 8.77
N LYS A 104 3.52 10.56 8.01
CA LYS A 104 2.22 10.01 8.42
C LYS A 104 1.65 9.12 7.34
N ALA A 105 0.85 8.13 7.75
CA ALA A 105 -0.03 7.43 6.85
C ALA A 105 -1.21 8.34 6.48
N VAL A 106 -1.53 8.43 5.18
CA VAL A 106 -2.58 9.32 4.65
C VAL A 106 -3.76 8.56 4.02
N ALA A 107 -3.59 7.27 3.76
CA ALA A 107 -4.66 6.33 3.39
C ALA A 107 -4.19 4.90 3.59
N LEU A 108 -5.14 4.02 3.94
CA LEU A 108 -4.93 2.58 4.11
C LEU A 108 -5.50 1.81 2.92
N LEU A 109 -4.75 0.87 2.34
CA LEU A 109 -5.25 0.04 1.25
C LEU A 109 -6.02 -1.18 1.75
N GLY A 110 -5.72 -1.68 2.97
CA GLY A 110 -6.44 -2.81 3.52
C GLY A 110 -6.45 -2.85 5.03
N GLY A 111 -7.65 -3.06 5.61
CA GLY A 111 -7.90 -3.02 7.05
C GLY A 111 -7.47 -4.28 7.80
N ARG A 112 -7.00 -5.32 7.11
CA ARG A 112 -6.56 -6.58 7.73
C ARG A 112 -5.07 -6.77 7.58
N SER A 113 -4.49 -7.67 8.38
CA SER A 113 -3.08 -8.00 8.29
C SER A 113 -2.69 -8.45 6.88
N LEU A 114 -1.63 -7.84 6.34
CA LEU A 114 -1.02 -8.27 5.09
C LEU A 114 -0.36 -9.64 5.23
N MET A 115 0.23 -9.91 6.40
CA MET A 115 0.98 -11.14 6.64
C MET A 115 0.05 -12.34 6.77
N GLN A 116 0.44 -13.44 6.16
CA GLN A 116 -0.26 -14.72 6.21
C GLN A 116 0.66 -15.79 6.78
N LEU A 117 0.12 -16.66 7.62
CA LEU A 117 0.77 -17.91 7.99
C LEU A 117 0.37 -18.95 6.95
N VAL A 118 1.33 -19.45 6.21
CA VAL A 118 1.13 -20.47 5.15
C VAL A 118 1.94 -21.70 5.50
N SER A 119 1.28 -22.82 5.72
CA SER A 119 1.91 -24.09 6.10
C SER A 119 1.70 -25.14 5.03
N ARG A 120 2.58 -26.12 4.98
CA ARG A 120 2.35 -27.33 4.20
C ARG A 120 1.20 -28.13 4.83
N GLU A 121 0.31 -28.68 4.00
CA GLU A 121 -0.81 -29.49 4.46
C GLU A 121 -0.35 -30.73 5.26
N ASP A 122 0.79 -31.36 4.85
CA ASP A 122 1.35 -32.54 5.47
C ASP A 122 1.98 -32.29 6.86
N ARG A 123 2.07 -31.04 7.31
CA ARG A 123 2.64 -30.65 8.63
C ARG A 123 1.62 -30.49 9.74
N ASN A 124 0.32 -30.66 9.43
CA ASN A 124 -0.80 -30.65 10.39
C ASN A 124 -0.85 -29.39 11.29
N ILE A 125 -0.49 -28.23 10.76
CA ILE A 125 -0.59 -26.95 11.47
C ILE A 125 -2.01 -26.42 11.32
N ASN A 126 -2.85 -26.60 12.35
CA ASN A 126 -4.27 -26.23 12.34
C ASN A 126 -4.56 -24.97 13.17
N SER A 127 -3.67 -24.66 14.10
CA SER A 127 -3.78 -23.53 15.02
C SER A 127 -2.38 -22.98 15.36
N PRO A 128 -2.27 -21.79 15.97
CA PRO A 128 -1.00 -21.28 16.45
C PRO A 128 -0.25 -22.19 17.44
N LYS A 129 -0.97 -23.04 18.20
CA LYS A 129 -0.37 -24.00 19.15
C LYS A 129 0.47 -25.07 18.43
N ASP A 130 0.10 -25.41 17.19
CA ASP A 130 0.77 -26.44 16.41
C ASP A 130 2.11 -25.97 15.84
N LEU A 131 2.44 -24.69 16.02
CA LEU A 131 3.75 -24.13 15.65
C LEU A 131 4.87 -24.53 16.61
N LYS A 132 4.52 -25.10 17.78
CA LYS A 132 5.54 -25.60 18.70
C LYS A 132 6.43 -26.64 18.03
N ASP A 133 7.74 -26.48 18.21
CA ASP A 133 8.80 -27.35 17.66
C ASP A 133 8.86 -27.39 16.12
N LYS A 134 8.17 -26.47 15.42
CA LYS A 134 8.18 -26.34 13.95
C LYS A 134 9.30 -25.41 13.47
N THR A 135 9.66 -25.55 12.20
CA THR A 135 10.54 -24.63 11.50
C THR A 135 9.72 -23.70 10.62
N VAL A 136 9.88 -22.40 10.82
CA VAL A 136 9.10 -21.37 10.11
C VAL A 136 10.01 -20.36 9.45
N SER A 137 9.88 -20.16 8.13
CA SER A 137 10.62 -19.14 7.40
C SER A 137 9.93 -17.77 7.46
N VAL A 138 10.73 -16.72 7.58
CA VAL A 138 10.35 -15.30 7.52
C VAL A 138 11.35 -14.55 6.65
N MET A 139 10.99 -13.35 6.19
CA MET A 139 11.90 -12.55 5.37
C MET A 139 13.16 -12.13 6.13
N ALA A 140 12.98 -11.51 7.30
CA ALA A 140 14.05 -11.06 8.19
C ALA A 140 13.52 -10.91 9.61
N PHE A 141 14.41 -10.93 10.62
CA PHE A 141 14.00 -10.72 12.02
C PHE A 141 13.57 -9.27 12.34
N GLN A 142 13.87 -8.31 11.46
CA GLN A 142 13.43 -6.92 11.56
C GLN A 142 12.29 -6.61 10.57
N ASP A 143 11.59 -7.63 10.06
CA ASP A 143 10.51 -7.52 9.10
C ASP A 143 9.14 -7.84 9.70
N MET A 144 8.08 -7.30 9.11
CA MET A 144 6.70 -7.52 9.55
C MET A 144 6.29 -9.00 9.52
N SER A 145 6.89 -9.83 8.67
CA SER A 145 6.66 -11.28 8.66
C SER A 145 7.07 -11.95 9.99
N TYR A 146 8.19 -11.52 10.57
CA TYR A 146 8.62 -12.03 11.87
C TYR A 146 7.75 -11.48 13.01
N TYR A 147 7.36 -10.21 12.96
CA TYR A 147 6.51 -9.63 14.00
C TYR A 147 5.11 -10.26 14.01
N ALA A 148 4.55 -10.54 12.84
CA ALA A 148 3.30 -11.29 12.73
C ALA A 148 3.44 -12.73 13.25
N LEU A 149 4.59 -13.39 13.05
CA LEU A 149 4.88 -14.68 13.66
C LEU A 149 4.92 -14.59 15.18
N LEU A 150 5.61 -13.59 15.75
CA LEU A 150 5.66 -13.39 17.21
C LEU A 150 4.29 -13.17 17.82
N ALA A 151 3.42 -12.37 17.17
CA ALA A 151 2.04 -12.17 17.62
C ALA A 151 1.21 -13.46 17.54
N THR A 152 1.38 -14.23 16.46
CA THR A 152 0.72 -15.53 16.31
C THR A 152 1.14 -16.51 17.41
N LEU A 153 2.42 -16.54 17.75
CA LEU A 153 2.93 -17.36 18.87
C LEU A 153 2.37 -16.90 20.21
N ALA A 154 2.38 -15.59 20.47
CA ALA A 154 1.88 -15.01 21.72
C ALA A 154 0.40 -15.34 21.95
N SER A 155 -0.43 -15.40 20.89
CA SER A 155 -1.84 -15.79 20.98
C SER A 155 -2.06 -17.22 21.48
N ALA A 156 -1.03 -18.07 21.39
CA ALA A 156 -1.03 -19.45 21.84
C ALA A 156 -0.22 -19.66 23.13
N ASN A 157 0.21 -18.60 23.81
CA ASN A 157 1.15 -18.63 24.95
C ASN A 157 2.50 -19.28 24.58
N LEU A 158 2.92 -19.16 23.33
CA LEU A 158 4.23 -19.53 22.83
C LEU A 158 5.11 -18.28 22.69
N ASN A 159 6.41 -18.50 22.55
CA ASN A 159 7.39 -17.42 22.32
C ASN A 159 8.40 -17.82 21.23
N LYS A 160 9.33 -16.92 20.91
CA LYS A 160 10.33 -17.13 19.86
C LYS A 160 11.20 -18.39 20.04
N ASN A 161 11.34 -18.91 21.27
CA ASN A 161 12.09 -20.12 21.55
C ASN A 161 11.25 -21.40 21.44
N SER A 162 9.95 -21.26 21.18
CA SER A 162 9.02 -22.40 21.03
C SER A 162 9.09 -23.04 19.65
N LEU A 163 9.81 -22.45 18.70
CA LEU A 163 10.00 -22.95 17.32
C LEU A 163 11.36 -22.49 16.77
N GLN A 164 11.70 -22.99 15.58
CA GLN A 164 12.89 -22.53 14.85
C GLN A 164 12.47 -21.53 13.76
N ALA A 165 12.66 -20.23 14.00
CA ALA A 165 12.47 -19.20 12.96
C ALA A 165 13.74 -19.08 12.10
N GLN A 166 13.55 -19.02 10.76
CA GLN A 166 14.63 -18.84 9.78
C GLN A 166 14.40 -17.56 8.99
N ALA A 167 15.31 -16.59 9.13
CA ALA A 167 15.34 -15.35 8.33
C ALA A 167 16.13 -15.61 7.04
N VAL A 168 15.46 -15.70 5.89
CA VAL A 168 16.02 -16.28 4.66
C VAL A 168 15.89 -15.38 3.42
N GLY A 169 15.37 -14.18 3.59
CA GLY A 169 15.11 -13.24 2.50
C GLY A 169 13.87 -13.55 1.67
N PRO A 170 13.45 -12.61 0.81
CA PRO A 170 12.14 -12.66 0.14
C PRO A 170 12.00 -13.80 -0.88
N VAL A 171 13.09 -14.25 -1.48
CA VAL A 171 13.06 -15.34 -2.48
C VAL A 171 13.02 -16.70 -1.78
N ASN A 172 13.87 -16.90 -0.78
CA ASN A 172 13.98 -18.21 -0.13
C ASN A 172 12.80 -18.52 0.79
N VAL A 173 12.07 -17.52 1.29
CA VAL A 173 10.98 -17.70 2.26
C VAL A 173 9.93 -18.71 1.79
N TRP A 174 9.55 -18.67 0.51
CA TRP A 174 8.59 -19.61 -0.05
C TRP A 174 9.24 -20.82 -0.73
N GLN A 175 10.49 -20.68 -1.23
CA GLN A 175 11.20 -21.81 -1.85
C GLN A 175 11.54 -22.92 -0.85
N LEU A 176 11.91 -22.55 0.39
CA LEU A 176 12.13 -23.52 1.47
C LEU A 176 10.84 -24.28 1.80
N LEU A 177 9.68 -23.59 1.76
CA LEU A 177 8.39 -24.24 1.96
C LEU A 177 8.09 -25.25 0.85
N VAL A 178 8.35 -24.91 -0.42
CA VAL A 178 8.17 -25.83 -1.57
C VAL A 178 9.03 -27.09 -1.40
N ARG A 179 10.30 -26.94 -1.02
CA ARG A 179 11.21 -28.08 -0.82
C ARG A 179 10.90 -28.91 0.41
N GLY A 180 10.10 -28.38 1.35
CA GLY A 180 9.79 -29.04 2.63
C GLY A 180 10.88 -28.87 3.69
N ASP A 181 11.84 -27.94 3.47
CA ASP A 181 12.90 -27.58 4.41
C ASP A 181 12.36 -26.80 5.62
N VAL A 182 11.17 -26.23 5.50
CA VAL A 182 10.41 -25.59 6.57
C VAL A 182 8.97 -26.13 6.60
N ASP A 183 8.33 -26.08 7.75
CA ASP A 183 6.95 -26.55 7.96
C ASP A 183 5.92 -25.49 7.54
N ALA A 184 6.28 -24.21 7.72
CA ALA A 184 5.46 -23.07 7.40
C ALA A 184 6.32 -21.86 7.03
N MET A 185 5.66 -20.84 6.49
CA MET A 185 6.22 -19.49 6.35
C MET A 185 5.24 -18.45 6.88
N VAL A 186 5.74 -17.29 7.27
CA VAL A 186 4.93 -16.07 7.42
C VAL A 186 5.39 -15.05 6.39
N GLY A 187 4.44 -14.54 5.60
CA GLY A 187 4.77 -13.60 4.53
C GLY A 187 3.56 -13.04 3.81
N VAL A 188 3.82 -12.34 2.72
CA VAL A 188 2.81 -11.73 1.87
C VAL A 188 2.10 -12.79 1.00
N PRO A 189 0.85 -12.54 0.57
CA PRO A 189 0.07 -13.51 -0.21
C PRO A 189 0.78 -14.06 -1.45
N GLU A 190 1.45 -13.22 -2.23
CA GLU A 190 2.11 -13.63 -3.47
C GLU A 190 3.23 -14.65 -3.27
N TRP A 191 3.85 -14.72 -2.09
CA TRP A 191 4.83 -15.76 -1.79
C TRP A 191 4.17 -17.14 -1.62
N GLY A 192 3.04 -17.20 -0.94
CA GLY A 192 2.25 -18.43 -0.84
C GLY A 192 1.71 -18.86 -2.20
N MET A 193 1.19 -17.90 -2.99
CA MET A 193 0.73 -18.19 -4.36
C MET A 193 1.88 -18.69 -5.26
N SER A 194 3.10 -18.18 -5.08
CA SER A 194 4.28 -18.68 -5.79
C SER A 194 4.63 -20.11 -5.38
N ALA A 195 4.50 -20.44 -4.10
CA ALA A 195 4.73 -21.80 -3.62
C ALA A 195 3.67 -22.78 -4.13
N GLU A 196 2.38 -22.39 -4.19
CA GLU A 196 1.33 -23.20 -4.82
C GLU A 196 1.57 -23.39 -6.31
N ALA A 197 1.96 -22.33 -7.03
CA ALA A 197 2.29 -22.43 -8.45
C ALA A 197 3.48 -23.35 -8.73
N ALA A 198 4.39 -23.50 -7.75
CA ALA A 198 5.47 -24.47 -7.77
C ALA A 198 5.08 -25.88 -7.31
N GLY A 199 3.78 -26.13 -7.07
CA GLY A 199 3.21 -27.45 -6.76
C GLY A 199 3.10 -27.79 -5.26
N ALA A 200 3.39 -26.87 -4.36
CA ALA A 200 3.19 -27.12 -2.92
C ALA A 200 1.71 -27.17 -2.56
N LYS A 201 1.31 -28.15 -1.74
CA LYS A 201 -0.03 -28.22 -1.14
C LYS A 201 -0.01 -27.45 0.17
N LEU A 202 -0.79 -26.37 0.24
CA LEU A 202 -0.67 -25.38 1.30
C LEU A 202 -2.00 -25.13 2.01
N LYS A 203 -1.89 -24.91 3.32
CA LYS A 203 -2.95 -24.41 4.18
C LYS A 203 -2.66 -22.96 4.52
N TRP A 204 -3.67 -22.11 4.33
CA TRP A 204 -3.59 -20.68 4.58
C TRP A 204 -4.30 -20.32 5.88
N THR A 205 -3.63 -19.51 6.69
CA THR A 205 -4.20 -18.97 7.92
C THR A 205 -3.90 -17.47 7.96
N SER A 206 -4.94 -16.65 7.88
CA SER A 206 -4.77 -15.19 8.04
C SER A 206 -4.29 -14.89 9.46
N THR A 207 -3.20 -14.13 9.59
CA THR A 207 -2.73 -13.69 10.91
C THR A 207 -3.63 -12.63 11.54
N ASN A 208 -4.64 -12.14 10.80
CA ASN A 208 -5.54 -11.07 11.26
C ASN A 208 -6.30 -11.39 12.56
N ALA A 209 -6.52 -12.67 12.87
CA ALA A 209 -7.13 -13.10 14.11
C ALA A 209 -6.19 -13.00 15.33
N TYR A 210 -4.88 -12.91 15.10
CA TYR A 210 -3.85 -12.97 16.13
C TYR A 210 -2.98 -11.71 16.20
N TYR A 211 -2.96 -10.97 15.11
CA TYR A 211 -2.12 -9.79 14.93
C TYR A 211 -2.93 -8.61 14.40
N PRO A 212 -3.02 -7.50 15.12
CA PRO A 212 -3.78 -6.32 14.69
C PRO A 212 -3.07 -5.52 13.60
N GLY A 213 -2.28 -6.18 12.75
CA GLY A 213 -1.56 -5.58 11.64
C GLY A 213 -2.50 -5.04 10.56
N MET A 214 -1.97 -4.14 9.76
CA MET A 214 -2.65 -3.50 8.65
C MET A 214 -1.93 -3.82 7.34
N ALA A 215 -2.62 -3.66 6.22
CA ALA A 215 -1.98 -3.77 4.91
C ALA A 215 -1.16 -2.52 4.58
N GLN A 216 -0.91 -2.30 3.29
CA GLN A 216 -0.13 -1.15 2.83
C GLN A 216 -0.88 0.16 3.11
N VAL A 217 -0.11 1.18 3.44
CA VAL A 217 -0.55 2.58 3.57
C VAL A 217 0.22 3.47 2.61
N ILE A 218 -0.46 4.50 2.10
CA ILE A 218 0.21 5.61 1.43
C ILE A 218 0.79 6.49 2.54
N ILE A 219 2.07 6.84 2.43
CA ILE A 219 2.77 7.72 3.37
C ILE A 219 3.17 9.02 2.70
N ALA A 220 3.12 10.09 3.47
CA ALA A 220 3.59 11.41 3.11
C ALA A 220 4.40 12.03 4.26
N SER A 221 5.35 12.93 3.93
CA SER A 221 6.02 13.72 4.97
C SER A 221 5.07 14.77 5.56
N GLU A 222 5.31 15.18 6.79
CA GLU A 222 4.55 16.28 7.41
C GLU A 222 4.64 17.57 6.59
N THR A 223 5.79 17.81 5.96
CA THR A 223 5.99 18.94 5.05
C THR A 223 5.09 18.81 3.82
N THR A 224 5.04 17.66 3.15
CA THR A 224 4.18 17.42 1.99
C THR A 224 2.70 17.56 2.36
N ILE A 225 2.28 17.01 3.51
CA ILE A 225 0.91 17.15 4.03
C ILE A 225 0.53 18.62 4.21
N LYS A 226 1.44 19.44 4.72
CA LYS A 226 1.20 20.87 4.99
C LYS A 226 1.24 21.72 3.72
N THR A 227 2.20 21.48 2.82
CA THR A 227 2.45 22.35 1.68
C THR A 227 1.71 21.95 0.41
N GLN A 228 1.33 20.68 0.28
CA GLN A 228 0.70 20.12 -0.92
C GLN A 228 -0.56 19.26 -0.61
N PRO A 229 -1.48 19.72 0.26
CA PRO A 229 -2.61 18.89 0.71
C PRO A 229 -3.54 18.47 -0.44
N GLN A 230 -3.76 19.33 -1.43
CA GLN A 230 -4.61 19.02 -2.58
C GLN A 230 -4.00 17.93 -3.47
N MET A 231 -2.68 17.96 -3.66
CA MET A 231 -1.97 16.91 -4.40
C MET A 231 -2.11 15.55 -3.69
N VAL A 232 -1.91 15.51 -2.36
CA VAL A 232 -2.08 14.29 -1.56
C VAL A 232 -3.51 13.75 -1.69
N GLN A 233 -4.52 14.61 -1.57
CA GLN A 233 -5.93 14.22 -1.72
C GLN A 233 -6.23 13.64 -3.10
N LYS A 234 -5.77 14.27 -4.18
CA LYS A 234 -5.92 13.79 -5.56
C LYS A 234 -5.29 12.43 -5.77
N PHE A 235 -4.04 12.25 -5.30
CA PHE A 235 -3.34 10.98 -5.38
C PHE A 235 -4.08 9.88 -4.62
N VAL A 236 -4.49 10.15 -3.37
CA VAL A 236 -5.27 9.21 -2.54
C VAL A 236 -6.58 8.84 -3.23
N SER A 237 -7.34 9.83 -3.73
CA SER A 237 -8.62 9.60 -4.41
C SER A 237 -8.47 8.71 -5.65
N ALA A 238 -7.49 8.99 -6.50
CA ALA A 238 -7.20 8.19 -7.69
C ALA A 238 -6.80 6.74 -7.36
N THR A 239 -5.95 6.57 -6.34
CA THR A 239 -5.53 5.23 -5.89
C THR A 239 -6.70 4.45 -5.29
N LEU A 240 -7.50 5.06 -4.42
CA LEU A 240 -8.65 4.39 -3.79
C LEU A 240 -9.73 4.04 -4.81
N LYS A 241 -9.90 4.81 -5.88
CA LYS A 241 -10.77 4.45 -7.00
C LYS A 241 -10.32 3.16 -7.68
N ALA A 242 -9.03 3.02 -7.95
CA ALA A 242 -8.48 1.79 -8.55
C ALA A 242 -8.56 0.60 -7.57
N LEU A 243 -8.34 0.84 -6.28
CA LEU A 243 -8.52 -0.17 -5.24
C LEU A 243 -9.96 -0.65 -5.18
N LYS A 244 -10.93 0.27 -5.26
CA LYS A 244 -12.36 -0.08 -5.33
C LYS A 244 -12.68 -0.94 -6.56
N ASP A 245 -12.22 -0.55 -7.73
CA ASP A 245 -12.41 -1.33 -8.96
C ASP A 245 -11.85 -2.75 -8.83
N LEU A 246 -10.70 -2.90 -8.17
CA LEU A 246 -10.07 -4.20 -7.92
C LEU A 246 -10.90 -5.04 -6.93
N MET A 247 -11.45 -4.43 -5.90
CA MET A 247 -12.28 -5.13 -4.92
C MET A 247 -13.65 -5.52 -5.48
N ASP A 248 -14.24 -4.67 -6.33
CA ASP A 248 -15.55 -4.91 -6.95
C ASP A 248 -15.48 -6.05 -7.99
N ASP A 249 -14.42 -6.10 -8.80
CA ASP A 249 -14.21 -7.12 -9.84
C ASP A 249 -12.73 -7.50 -9.97
N PRO A 250 -12.24 -8.41 -9.10
CA PRO A 250 -10.84 -8.85 -9.14
C PRO A 250 -10.43 -9.50 -10.46
N GLN A 251 -11.36 -10.15 -11.17
CA GLN A 251 -11.09 -10.79 -12.46
C GLN A 251 -10.77 -9.74 -13.52
N LYS A 252 -11.65 -8.74 -13.69
CA LYS A 252 -11.44 -7.63 -14.63
C LYS A 252 -10.21 -6.81 -14.28
N ALA A 253 -9.99 -6.57 -12.98
CA ALA A 253 -8.81 -5.86 -12.50
C ALA A 253 -7.51 -6.63 -12.81
N SER A 254 -7.53 -7.97 -12.74
CA SER A 254 -6.36 -8.80 -13.08
C SER A 254 -5.97 -8.66 -14.55
N LEU A 255 -6.93 -8.66 -15.46
CA LEU A 255 -6.66 -8.46 -16.88
C LEU A 255 -6.04 -7.09 -17.14
N ALA A 256 -6.64 -6.03 -16.59
CA ALA A 256 -6.11 -4.67 -16.71
C ALA A 256 -4.72 -4.52 -16.06
N TYR A 257 -4.46 -5.23 -14.97
CA TYR A 257 -3.15 -5.23 -14.32
C TYR A 257 -2.08 -5.92 -15.19
N ILE A 258 -2.41 -7.02 -15.88
CA ILE A 258 -1.50 -7.70 -16.80
C ILE A 258 -1.18 -6.81 -18.01
N GLU A 259 -2.15 -6.02 -18.49
CA GLU A 259 -1.91 -5.00 -19.52
C GLU A 259 -0.96 -3.90 -19.02
N ALA A 260 -1.17 -3.44 -17.78
CA ALA A 260 -0.32 -2.43 -17.12
C ALA A 260 1.10 -2.93 -16.83
N VAL A 261 1.24 -4.25 -16.54
CA VAL A 261 2.50 -4.89 -16.15
C VAL A 261 2.76 -6.13 -17.02
N PRO A 262 3.28 -5.95 -18.25
CA PRO A 262 3.45 -7.03 -19.23
C PRO A 262 4.34 -8.21 -18.79
N ALA A 263 5.13 -8.06 -17.72
CA ALA A 263 5.91 -9.13 -17.10
C ALA A 263 5.04 -10.29 -16.55
N HIS A 264 3.73 -10.07 -16.44
CA HIS A 264 2.74 -11.06 -16.01
C HIS A 264 2.01 -11.76 -17.17
N LYS A 265 2.30 -11.46 -18.42
CA LYS A 265 1.73 -12.20 -19.56
C LYS A 265 2.09 -13.69 -19.44
N GLY A 266 1.07 -14.55 -19.62
CA GLY A 266 1.19 -15.99 -19.43
C GLY A 266 1.14 -16.46 -17.97
N LYS A 267 0.85 -15.56 -17.02
CA LYS A 267 0.69 -15.85 -15.59
C LYS A 267 -0.69 -15.42 -15.06
N GLU A 268 -1.70 -15.46 -15.92
CA GLU A 268 -3.04 -14.93 -15.66
C GLU A 268 -3.67 -15.55 -14.41
N ASP A 269 -3.55 -16.87 -14.26
CA ASP A 269 -4.07 -17.58 -13.08
C ASP A 269 -3.41 -17.12 -11.78
N PHE A 270 -2.08 -16.98 -11.79
CA PHE A 270 -1.33 -16.48 -10.63
C PHE A 270 -1.79 -15.08 -10.22
N VAL A 271 -1.87 -14.15 -11.19
CA VAL A 271 -2.30 -12.78 -10.93
C VAL A 271 -3.74 -12.75 -10.43
N THR A 272 -4.64 -13.46 -11.09
CA THR A 272 -6.07 -13.49 -10.72
C THR A 272 -6.27 -14.06 -9.31
N LYS A 273 -5.63 -15.18 -8.97
CA LYS A 273 -5.70 -15.76 -7.63
C LYS A 273 -5.16 -14.78 -6.59
N THR A 274 -4.01 -14.16 -6.88
CA THR A 274 -3.37 -13.22 -5.96
C THR A 274 -4.24 -11.99 -5.73
N LEU A 275 -4.72 -11.31 -6.77
CA LEU A 275 -5.56 -10.11 -6.63
C LEU A 275 -6.92 -10.43 -6.00
N ARG A 276 -7.51 -11.59 -6.30
CA ARG A 276 -8.72 -12.05 -5.62
C ARG A 276 -8.49 -12.26 -4.12
N TYR A 277 -7.36 -12.85 -3.74
CA TYR A 277 -7.00 -13.03 -2.33
C TYR A 277 -6.85 -11.68 -1.63
N TYR A 278 -6.16 -10.71 -2.24
CA TYR A 278 -6.08 -9.35 -1.72
C TYR A 278 -7.46 -8.73 -1.55
N ALA A 279 -8.32 -8.80 -2.57
CA ALA A 279 -9.66 -8.21 -2.57
C ALA A 279 -10.57 -8.78 -1.48
N THR A 280 -10.47 -10.10 -1.21
CA THR A 280 -11.39 -10.79 -0.28
C THR A 280 -10.84 -10.95 1.13
N THR A 281 -9.51 -11.01 1.28
CA THR A 281 -8.87 -11.36 2.56
C THR A 281 -8.13 -10.19 3.20
N VAL A 282 -7.40 -9.38 2.42
CA VAL A 282 -6.51 -8.32 2.95
C VAL A 282 -7.19 -6.95 2.97
N TYR A 283 -7.79 -6.54 1.85
CA TYR A 283 -8.35 -5.19 1.71
C TYR A 283 -9.61 -4.91 2.55
N PRO A 284 -10.51 -5.86 2.84
CA PRO A 284 -11.67 -5.62 3.70
C PRO A 284 -11.27 -5.21 5.13
N GLY A 285 -12.30 -4.80 5.93
CA GLY A 285 -12.10 -4.47 7.35
C GLY A 285 -11.92 -2.97 7.61
N GLN A 286 -12.25 -2.12 6.64
CA GLN A 286 -12.32 -0.67 6.79
C GLN A 286 -13.80 -0.23 6.83
N ALA A 287 -14.15 0.70 7.71
CA ALA A 287 -15.51 1.27 7.76
C ALA A 287 -15.77 2.16 6.52
N LYS A 288 -14.76 2.90 6.11
CA LYS A 288 -14.70 3.66 4.86
C LYS A 288 -13.41 3.30 4.13
N LEU A 289 -13.48 3.12 2.81
CA LEU A 289 -12.31 2.76 2.02
C LEU A 289 -11.19 3.81 2.18
N GLY A 290 -10.03 3.37 2.55
CA GLY A 290 -8.87 4.22 2.84
C GLY A 290 -8.71 4.60 4.31
N GLU A 291 -9.72 4.35 5.16
CA GLU A 291 -9.72 4.77 6.56
C GLU A 291 -8.79 3.95 7.43
N ILE A 292 -8.00 4.66 8.23
CA ILE A 292 -7.19 4.07 9.29
C ILE A 292 -7.98 4.14 10.59
N ASN A 293 -8.23 2.98 11.20
CA ASN A 293 -8.95 2.86 12.46
C ASN A 293 -8.01 3.10 13.65
N ALA A 294 -8.33 4.12 14.46
CA ALA A 294 -7.51 4.51 15.60
C ALA A 294 -7.43 3.42 16.69
N ALA A 295 -8.52 2.67 16.94
CA ALA A 295 -8.52 1.59 17.92
C ALA A 295 -7.59 0.45 17.49
N ARG A 296 -7.63 0.06 16.21
CA ARG A 296 -6.72 -0.95 15.66
C ARG A 296 -5.26 -0.50 15.72
N LEU A 297 -4.99 0.78 15.45
CA LEU A 297 -3.64 1.33 15.63
C LEU A 297 -3.20 1.28 17.09
N ASP A 298 -4.09 1.55 18.03
CA ASP A 298 -3.78 1.48 19.47
C ASP A 298 -3.45 0.06 19.90
N GLU A 299 -4.22 -0.93 19.46
CA GLU A 299 -3.93 -2.36 19.67
C GLU A 299 -2.58 -2.76 19.07
N LEU A 300 -2.29 -2.35 17.83
CA LEU A 300 -1.01 -2.58 17.19
C LEU A 300 0.14 -1.98 17.99
N GLN A 301 0.02 -0.73 18.42
CA GLN A 301 1.06 -0.07 19.21
C GLN A 301 1.26 -0.74 20.58
N THR A 302 0.18 -1.26 21.19
CA THR A 302 0.28 -2.07 22.44
C THR A 302 1.18 -3.28 22.20
N PHE A 303 0.97 -3.99 21.10
CA PHE A 303 1.82 -5.12 20.72
C PHE A 303 3.27 -4.68 20.45
N LEU A 304 3.48 -3.61 19.67
CA LEU A 304 4.82 -3.11 19.35
C LEU A 304 5.62 -2.70 20.59
N VAL A 305 4.97 -2.09 21.59
CA VAL A 305 5.60 -1.77 22.89
C VAL A 305 5.95 -3.05 23.64
N ALA A 306 5.03 -4.01 23.74
CA ALA A 306 5.25 -5.29 24.42
C ALA A 306 6.42 -6.09 23.82
N GLN A 307 6.68 -5.93 22.49
CA GLN A 307 7.81 -6.55 21.79
C GLN A 307 9.07 -5.66 21.80
N SER A 308 9.06 -4.52 22.50
CA SER A 308 10.16 -3.55 22.53
C SER A 308 10.56 -3.00 21.14
N LEU A 309 9.61 -2.97 20.19
CA LEU A 309 9.80 -2.44 18.83
C LEU A 309 9.63 -0.92 18.78
N ILE A 310 8.86 -0.37 19.72
CA ILE A 310 8.77 1.06 19.99
C ILE A 310 8.86 1.30 21.52
N PRO A 311 9.44 2.40 21.97
CA PRO A 311 9.63 2.64 23.42
C PRO A 311 8.32 2.98 24.14
N LYS A 312 7.36 3.57 23.42
CA LYS A 312 6.03 3.96 23.92
C LYS A 312 5.07 4.14 22.77
N LYS A 313 3.76 4.14 23.05
CA LYS A 313 2.74 4.52 22.08
C LYS A 313 2.90 5.99 21.68
N LEU A 314 2.67 6.27 20.41
CA LEU A 314 2.58 7.62 19.84
C LEU A 314 1.11 8.05 19.77
N PRO A 315 0.81 9.35 19.89
CA PRO A 315 -0.51 9.89 19.60
C PRO A 315 -0.97 9.49 18.18
N ALA A 316 -2.23 9.15 18.01
CA ALA A 316 -2.75 8.66 16.73
C ALA A 316 -2.58 9.68 15.59
N ASP A 317 -2.79 10.97 15.89
CA ASP A 317 -2.64 12.08 14.96
C ASP A 317 -1.19 12.34 14.54
N GLU A 318 -0.21 11.83 15.28
CA GLU A 318 1.19 11.80 14.85
C GLU A 318 1.46 10.70 13.84
N VAL A 319 0.75 9.58 13.89
CA VAL A 319 0.99 8.39 13.05
C VAL A 319 0.21 8.44 11.74
N PHE A 320 -1.02 8.94 11.76
CA PHE A 320 -1.86 8.98 10.56
C PHE A 320 -2.79 10.19 10.51
N THR A 321 -3.42 10.38 9.34
CA THR A 321 -4.54 11.30 9.15
C THR A 321 -5.51 10.77 8.09
N ASN A 322 -6.81 10.85 8.35
CA ASN A 322 -7.87 10.48 7.41
C ASN A 322 -8.43 11.67 6.61
N GLN A 323 -7.80 12.86 6.71
CA GLN A 323 -8.32 14.10 6.10
C GLN A 323 -8.32 14.09 4.57
N PHE A 324 -7.56 13.20 3.93
CA PHE A 324 -7.42 13.12 2.48
C PHE A 324 -8.33 12.09 1.82
N LEU A 325 -9.19 11.44 2.58
CA LEU A 325 -10.13 10.45 2.04
C LEU A 325 -11.22 11.13 1.21
N PRO A 326 -11.68 10.52 0.11
CA PRO A 326 -12.82 11.00 -0.64
C PRO A 326 -14.04 11.21 0.28
N ARG A 327 -14.81 12.29 0.04
CA ARG A 327 -16.04 12.60 0.79
C ARG A 327 -17.18 11.66 0.45
#